data_e9879ee930f4c04c7e4b09ffd41fc2f6
#
_entry.id   e9879ee930f4c04c7e4b09ffd41fc2f6
#
_cell.length_a   1.000
_cell.length_b   1.000
_cell.length_c   1.000
_cell.angle_alpha   90.00
_cell.angle_beta   90.00
_cell.angle_gamma   90.00
#
_symmetry.space_group_name_H-M   'P 1'
#
loop_
_entity.id
_entity.type
_entity.pdbx_description
1 polymer ?
#
loop_
_entity_poly.entity_id
_entity_poly.type
_entity_poly.pdbx_seq_one_letter_code
_entity_poly.pdbx_strand_id
1 'polypeptide(L)'
;MDLIDRVLHTLNAHSDALAEHRLRICKNASALGAALMLPFVLIHLLHGGWLMAGVNALGGTVLALSARALRQGRPAPVPFPLLAAMLVVAVCVSVQRQGVLGLLWAYPALFVCYFILTRRLATLLGAALVIGVTAIGAAVLEPGLAVRVGLSLVFVKLMINGVLNVIGDLQQALLAQTLTDPLTGAFNRRHLDAQLGQRVASAATTAATEALLVIDIDHLKRINDSHGHEVGDAVLRQVVNAVQARKRRNDLLFRLGGKELVLLLPGATLAQAQQIAEDLCQRLAQAELLPGEPVTVSIGVSALQPGQTAEAWVKRADAALYQAKRGGRNRVVLAEAA
;
A
#
# COMPACT_ATOMS: atom_id res chain seq x y z
N MET A 1 10.98 -15.57 -11.05
CA MET A 1 10.69 -14.18 -10.66
C MET A 1 11.83 -13.74 -9.74
N ASP A 2 12.73 -12.91 -10.27
CA ASP A 2 14.04 -12.61 -9.72
C ASP A 2 13.99 -11.89 -8.36
N LEU A 3 15.04 -12.10 -7.53
CA LEU A 3 15.25 -11.39 -6.25
C LEU A 3 15.15 -9.87 -6.43
N ILE A 4 15.58 -9.38 -7.59
CA ILE A 4 15.51 -7.98 -8.01
C ILE A 4 14.05 -7.51 -8.13
N ASP A 5 13.14 -8.31 -8.68
CA ASP A 5 11.71 -7.98 -8.80
C ASP A 5 11.03 -7.93 -7.42
N ARG A 6 11.40 -8.80 -6.49
CA ARG A 6 10.87 -8.75 -5.11
C ARG A 6 11.36 -7.53 -4.34
N VAL A 7 12.65 -7.21 -4.45
CA VAL A 7 13.22 -6.01 -3.83
C VAL A 7 12.64 -4.73 -4.46
N LEU A 8 12.43 -4.74 -5.77
CA LEU A 8 11.79 -3.63 -6.49
C LEU A 8 10.31 -3.46 -6.13
N HIS A 9 9.58 -4.56 -5.90
CA HIS A 9 8.17 -4.51 -5.49
C HIS A 9 8.00 -4.05 -4.04
N THR A 10 8.84 -4.51 -3.11
CA THR A 10 8.80 -4.09 -1.69
C THR A 10 9.24 -2.65 -1.48
N LEU A 11 10.22 -2.16 -2.23
CA LEU A 11 10.64 -0.75 -2.17
C LEU A 11 9.64 0.22 -2.83
N ASN A 12 8.79 -0.26 -3.73
CA ASN A 12 7.77 0.57 -4.41
C ASN A 12 6.45 0.69 -3.63
N ALA A 13 6.07 -0.31 -2.84
CA ALA A 13 4.78 -0.33 -2.16
C ALA A 13 4.69 0.66 -0.98
N HIS A 14 5.82 0.98 -0.35
CA HIS A 14 5.84 1.80 0.89
C HIS A 14 6.05 3.31 0.69
N SER A 15 6.28 3.78 -0.56
CA SER A 15 6.65 5.19 -0.79
C SER A 15 5.78 5.95 -1.80
N ASP A 16 4.71 5.36 -2.31
CA ASP A 16 3.90 5.99 -3.35
C ASP A 16 2.51 6.39 -2.85
N ALA A 17 2.43 7.61 -2.31
CA ALA A 17 1.20 8.20 -1.76
C ALA A 17 0.01 8.23 -2.76
N LEU A 18 0.27 8.13 -4.06
CA LEU A 18 -0.75 8.18 -5.10
C LEU A 18 -1.15 6.79 -5.64
N ALA A 19 -0.54 5.70 -5.18
CA ALA A 19 -0.74 4.37 -5.76
C ALA A 19 -2.22 3.96 -5.84
N GLU A 20 -2.97 4.12 -4.76
CA GLU A 20 -4.40 3.79 -4.68
C GLU A 20 -5.30 4.68 -5.57
N HIS A 21 -4.86 5.91 -5.83
CA HIS A 21 -5.65 6.89 -6.58
C HIS A 21 -5.23 7.01 -8.04
N ARG A 22 -4.11 6.36 -8.43
CA ARG A 22 -3.51 6.52 -9.76
C ARG A 22 -4.45 6.17 -10.89
N LEU A 23 -5.23 5.08 -10.77
CA LEU A 23 -6.21 4.72 -11.79
C LEU A 23 -7.26 5.81 -12.01
N ARG A 24 -7.76 6.41 -10.93
CA ARG A 24 -8.72 7.53 -10.99
C ARG A 24 -8.08 8.77 -11.62
N ILE A 25 -6.84 9.06 -11.24
CA ILE A 25 -6.06 10.18 -11.80
C ILE A 25 -5.85 9.96 -13.30
N CYS A 26 -5.37 8.79 -13.72
CA CYS A 26 -5.15 8.45 -15.13
C CYS A 26 -6.43 8.59 -15.96
N LYS A 27 -7.57 8.11 -15.43
CA LYS A 27 -8.88 8.23 -16.10
C LYS A 27 -9.29 9.69 -16.31
N ASN A 28 -9.18 10.51 -15.26
CA ASN A 28 -9.58 11.92 -15.32
C ASN A 28 -8.59 12.75 -16.15
N ALA A 29 -7.29 12.54 -15.99
CA ALA A 29 -6.26 13.21 -16.77
C ALA A 29 -6.37 12.89 -18.26
N SER A 30 -6.67 11.64 -18.64
CA SER A 30 -6.87 11.25 -20.04
C SER A 30 -8.12 11.93 -20.61
N ALA A 31 -9.21 12.00 -19.87
CA ALA A 31 -10.43 12.67 -20.33
C ALA A 31 -10.22 14.19 -20.49
N LEU A 32 -9.56 14.83 -19.52
CA LEU A 32 -9.22 16.25 -19.58
C LEU A 32 -8.23 16.55 -20.71
N GLY A 33 -7.18 15.73 -20.85
CA GLY A 33 -6.19 15.87 -21.91
C GLY A 33 -6.82 15.75 -23.30
N ALA A 34 -7.74 14.81 -23.51
CA ALA A 34 -8.49 14.70 -24.76
C ALA A 34 -9.30 15.96 -25.06
N ALA A 35 -9.99 16.51 -24.08
CA ALA A 35 -10.77 17.75 -24.24
C ALA A 35 -9.89 18.97 -24.56
N LEU A 36 -8.73 19.07 -23.88
CA LEU A 36 -7.76 20.16 -24.10
C LEU A 36 -7.09 20.11 -25.46
N MET A 37 -7.02 18.94 -26.14
CA MET A 37 -6.47 18.84 -27.50
C MET A 37 -7.40 19.43 -28.57
N LEU A 38 -8.72 19.49 -28.34
CA LEU A 38 -9.69 19.96 -29.33
C LEU A 38 -9.45 21.41 -29.81
N PRO A 39 -9.25 22.41 -28.93
CA PRO A 39 -8.94 23.77 -29.35
C PRO A 39 -7.69 23.85 -30.24
N PHE A 40 -6.64 23.07 -29.92
CA PHE A 40 -5.40 23.05 -30.69
C PHE A 40 -5.58 22.45 -32.09
N VAL A 41 -6.39 21.41 -32.20
CA VAL A 41 -6.77 20.86 -33.51
C VAL A 41 -7.44 21.94 -34.36
N LEU A 42 -8.42 22.65 -33.77
CA LEU A 42 -9.15 23.70 -34.45
C LEU A 42 -8.23 24.87 -34.89
N ILE A 43 -7.40 25.36 -33.98
CA ILE A 43 -6.46 26.45 -34.24
C ILE A 43 -5.50 26.08 -35.37
N HIS A 44 -4.93 24.86 -35.37
CA HIS A 44 -4.03 24.43 -36.42
C HIS A 44 -4.74 24.24 -37.77
N LEU A 45 -5.99 23.78 -37.78
CA LEU A 45 -6.80 23.70 -39.02
C LEU A 45 -7.05 25.08 -39.60
N LEU A 46 -7.41 26.06 -38.75
CA LEU A 46 -7.69 27.44 -39.22
C LEU A 46 -6.46 28.14 -39.77
N HIS A 47 -5.25 27.79 -39.29
CA HIS A 47 -3.98 28.35 -39.75
C HIS A 47 -3.27 27.52 -40.82
N GLY A 48 -3.95 26.51 -41.39
CA GLY A 48 -3.38 25.64 -42.46
C GLY A 48 -2.33 24.66 -41.99
N GLY A 49 -2.17 24.47 -40.67
CA GLY A 49 -1.19 23.56 -40.06
C GLY A 49 -1.68 22.10 -40.00
N TRP A 50 -2.04 21.51 -41.17
CA TRP A 50 -2.66 20.17 -41.27
C TRP A 50 -1.92 19.07 -40.54
N LEU A 51 -0.56 19.07 -40.58
CA LEU A 51 0.26 18.06 -39.90
C LEU A 51 0.08 18.15 -38.37
N MET A 52 0.16 19.36 -37.81
CA MET A 52 0.00 19.58 -36.38
C MET A 52 -1.44 19.34 -35.89
N ALA A 53 -2.43 19.68 -36.70
CA ALA A 53 -3.82 19.32 -36.46
C ALA A 53 -3.99 17.80 -36.40
N GLY A 54 -3.39 17.04 -37.30
CA GLY A 54 -3.42 15.59 -37.31
C GLY A 54 -2.75 14.97 -36.07
N VAL A 55 -1.59 15.47 -35.66
CA VAL A 55 -0.87 15.00 -34.48
C VAL A 55 -1.71 15.23 -33.20
N ASN A 56 -2.28 16.43 -33.08
CA ASN A 56 -3.13 16.74 -31.90
C ASN A 56 -4.44 15.93 -31.91
N ALA A 57 -5.04 15.71 -33.07
CA ALA A 57 -6.24 14.86 -33.21
C ALA A 57 -5.94 13.40 -32.84
N LEU A 58 -4.81 12.86 -33.28
CA LEU A 58 -4.37 11.52 -32.94
C LEU A 58 -4.12 11.39 -31.42
N GLY A 59 -3.39 12.34 -30.82
CA GLY A 59 -3.13 12.38 -29.40
C GLY A 59 -4.43 12.46 -28.57
N GLY A 60 -5.33 13.35 -28.95
CA GLY A 60 -6.65 13.49 -28.32
C GLY A 60 -7.49 12.20 -28.43
N THR A 61 -7.46 11.53 -29.59
CA THR A 61 -8.16 10.25 -29.79
C THR A 61 -7.59 9.14 -28.90
N VAL A 62 -6.27 9.01 -28.80
CA VAL A 62 -5.62 8.02 -27.94
C VAL A 62 -5.99 8.26 -26.47
N LEU A 63 -5.99 9.52 -26.03
CA LEU A 63 -6.39 9.89 -24.66
C LEU A 63 -7.88 9.60 -24.40
N ALA A 64 -8.78 9.91 -25.36
CA ALA A 64 -10.19 9.63 -25.25
C ALA A 64 -10.47 8.11 -25.16
N LEU A 65 -9.80 7.32 -26.01
CA LEU A 65 -9.88 5.85 -25.97
C LEU A 65 -9.34 5.29 -24.65
N SER A 66 -8.24 5.85 -24.13
CA SER A 66 -7.68 5.47 -22.82
C SER A 66 -8.66 5.77 -21.69
N ALA A 67 -9.27 6.96 -21.67
CA ALA A 67 -10.29 7.32 -20.69
C ALA A 67 -11.50 6.39 -20.75
N ARG A 68 -11.96 6.04 -21.97
CA ARG A 68 -13.09 5.11 -22.18
C ARG A 68 -12.75 3.69 -21.71
N ALA A 69 -11.58 3.16 -22.08
CA ALA A 69 -11.12 1.83 -21.66
C ALA A 69 -11.06 1.73 -20.13
N LEU A 70 -10.45 2.71 -19.47
CA LEU A 70 -10.35 2.76 -18.00
C LEU A 70 -11.72 2.89 -17.31
N ARG A 71 -12.70 3.58 -17.91
CA ARG A 71 -14.08 3.62 -17.39
C ARG A 71 -14.78 2.27 -17.48
N GLN A 72 -14.40 1.45 -18.46
CA GLN A 72 -14.94 0.09 -18.66
C GLN A 72 -14.16 -0.99 -17.89
N GLY A 73 -13.20 -0.61 -17.05
CA GLY A 73 -12.32 -1.56 -16.34
C GLY A 73 -11.32 -2.29 -17.24
N ARG A 74 -11.09 -1.79 -18.47
CA ARG A 74 -10.12 -2.35 -19.42
C ARG A 74 -8.79 -1.61 -19.33
N PRO A 75 -7.66 -2.24 -19.66
CA PRO A 75 -6.38 -1.54 -19.75
C PRO A 75 -6.40 -0.48 -20.85
N ALA A 76 -5.62 0.59 -20.64
CA ALA A 76 -5.45 1.63 -21.65
C ALA A 76 -4.78 1.04 -22.90
N PRO A 77 -5.18 1.48 -24.12
CA PRO A 77 -4.63 0.97 -25.38
C PRO A 77 -3.13 1.26 -25.54
N VAL A 78 -2.65 2.33 -24.89
CA VAL A 78 -1.22 2.69 -24.86
C VAL A 78 -0.80 2.81 -23.40
N PRO A 79 0.31 2.17 -22.97
CA PRO A 79 0.82 2.29 -21.61
C PRO A 79 1.16 3.75 -21.25
N PHE A 80 0.76 4.20 -20.06
CA PHE A 80 1.00 5.58 -19.60
C PHE A 80 2.48 5.98 -19.56
N PRO A 81 3.45 5.11 -19.24
CA PRO A 81 4.87 5.45 -19.36
C PRO A 81 5.27 5.84 -20.78
N LEU A 82 4.74 5.16 -21.79
CA LEU A 82 5.01 5.49 -23.19
C LEU A 82 4.35 6.83 -23.57
N LEU A 83 3.11 7.07 -23.16
CA LEU A 83 2.44 8.36 -23.40
C LEU A 83 3.19 9.52 -22.75
N ALA A 84 3.72 9.34 -21.54
CA ALA A 84 4.51 10.35 -20.86
C ALA A 84 5.86 10.60 -21.55
N ALA A 85 6.53 9.55 -22.02
CA ALA A 85 7.76 9.70 -22.81
C ALA A 85 7.50 10.47 -24.13
N MET A 86 6.41 10.13 -24.83
CA MET A 86 5.97 10.87 -26.02
C MET A 86 5.65 12.33 -25.72
N LEU A 87 5.03 12.63 -24.56
CA LEU A 87 4.76 13.99 -24.11
C LEU A 87 6.05 14.78 -23.90
N VAL A 88 7.07 14.17 -23.26
CA VAL A 88 8.39 14.80 -23.06
C VAL A 88 9.02 15.16 -24.42
N VAL A 89 9.02 14.24 -25.37
CA VAL A 89 9.52 14.49 -26.73
C VAL A 89 8.71 15.60 -27.44
N ALA A 90 7.38 15.55 -27.34
CA ALA A 90 6.50 16.55 -27.95
C ALA A 90 6.77 17.96 -27.39
N VAL A 91 7.00 18.10 -26.07
CA VAL A 91 7.36 19.38 -25.46
C VAL A 91 8.74 19.86 -25.97
N CYS A 92 9.74 19.00 -26.06
CA CYS A 92 11.04 19.33 -26.62
C CYS A 92 10.94 19.82 -28.08
N VAL A 93 10.16 19.14 -28.91
CA VAL A 93 9.89 19.58 -30.29
C VAL A 93 9.11 20.90 -30.32
N SER A 94 8.17 21.11 -29.41
CA SER A 94 7.43 22.37 -29.30
C SER A 94 8.36 23.54 -28.96
N VAL A 95 9.31 23.36 -28.03
CA VAL A 95 10.33 24.37 -27.70
C VAL A 95 11.17 24.72 -28.93
N GLN A 96 11.60 23.69 -29.70
CA GLN A 96 12.38 23.90 -30.90
C GLN A 96 11.62 24.67 -32.01
N ARG A 97 10.32 24.43 -32.13
CA ARG A 97 9.49 25.01 -33.19
C ARG A 97 8.85 26.33 -32.83
N GLN A 98 8.41 26.51 -31.58
CA GLN A 98 7.60 27.64 -31.12
C GLN A 98 8.35 28.52 -30.10
N GLY A 99 9.58 28.17 -29.74
CA GLY A 99 10.37 28.94 -28.78
C GLY A 99 9.72 29.06 -27.41
N VAL A 100 9.51 30.29 -26.96
CA VAL A 100 8.94 30.59 -25.62
C VAL A 100 7.57 29.97 -25.41
N LEU A 101 6.71 29.93 -26.41
CA LEU A 101 5.40 29.30 -26.30
C LEU A 101 5.48 27.80 -26.03
N GLY A 102 6.47 27.13 -26.62
CA GLY A 102 6.77 25.72 -26.36
C GLY A 102 7.21 25.46 -24.93
N LEU A 103 7.98 26.40 -24.33
CA LEU A 103 8.44 26.28 -22.93
C LEU A 103 7.29 26.21 -21.91
N LEU A 104 6.17 26.88 -22.17
CA LEU A 104 5.03 26.90 -21.27
C LEU A 104 4.44 25.49 -21.04
N TRP A 105 4.60 24.58 -22.02
CA TRP A 105 4.13 23.20 -21.91
C TRP A 105 4.98 22.31 -21.00
N ALA A 106 6.19 22.73 -20.64
CA ALA A 106 7.07 21.96 -19.78
C ALA A 106 6.51 21.81 -18.35
N TYR A 107 5.85 22.84 -17.82
CA TYR A 107 5.27 22.80 -16.48
C TYR A 107 4.11 21.81 -16.36
N PRO A 108 3.04 21.86 -17.18
CA PRO A 108 1.99 20.87 -17.12
C PRO A 108 2.49 19.45 -17.45
N ALA A 109 3.45 19.29 -18.36
CA ALA A 109 4.05 17.99 -18.66
C ALA A 109 4.78 17.40 -17.45
N LEU A 110 5.47 18.24 -16.68
CA LEU A 110 6.14 17.82 -15.44
C LEU A 110 5.10 17.32 -14.42
N PHE A 111 4.00 18.04 -14.19
CA PHE A 111 2.91 17.61 -13.34
C PHE A 111 2.32 16.28 -13.80
N VAL A 112 2.02 16.14 -15.08
CA VAL A 112 1.47 14.91 -15.67
C VAL A 112 2.38 13.71 -15.36
N CYS A 113 3.71 13.85 -15.53
CA CYS A 113 4.67 12.80 -15.21
C CYS A 113 4.55 12.36 -13.73
N TYR A 114 4.49 13.29 -12.78
CA TYR A 114 4.47 12.97 -11.35
C TYR A 114 3.15 12.40 -10.85
N PHE A 115 2.02 12.78 -11.46
CA PHE A 115 0.71 12.29 -11.03
C PHE A 115 0.30 10.96 -11.70
N ILE A 116 0.79 10.68 -12.91
CA ILE A 116 0.41 9.48 -13.66
C ILE A 116 1.38 8.32 -13.47
N LEU A 117 2.69 8.62 -13.34
CA LEU A 117 3.73 7.59 -13.29
C LEU A 117 4.11 7.20 -11.86
N THR A 118 4.75 6.04 -11.75
CA THR A 118 5.43 5.67 -10.50
C THR A 118 6.56 6.65 -10.20
N ARG A 119 6.87 6.86 -8.93
CA ARG A 119 7.85 7.84 -8.47
C ARG A 119 9.20 7.76 -9.21
N ARG A 120 9.70 6.55 -9.49
CA ARG A 120 10.97 6.34 -10.21
C ARG A 120 10.88 6.84 -11.65
N LEU A 121 9.85 6.42 -12.38
CA LEU A 121 9.64 6.84 -13.76
C LEU A 121 9.38 8.34 -13.87
N ALA A 122 8.58 8.92 -12.96
CA ALA A 122 8.33 10.34 -12.88
C ALA A 122 9.62 11.14 -12.67
N THR A 123 10.50 10.66 -11.79
CA THR A 123 11.79 11.30 -11.52
C THR A 123 12.70 11.26 -12.75
N LEU A 124 12.77 10.12 -13.45
CA LEU A 124 13.59 9.96 -14.65
C LEU A 124 13.06 10.81 -15.81
N LEU A 125 11.77 10.68 -16.15
CA LEU A 125 11.19 11.44 -17.25
C LEU A 125 11.10 12.94 -16.94
N GLY A 126 10.86 13.32 -15.69
CA GLY A 126 10.91 14.71 -15.26
C GLY A 126 12.33 15.31 -15.36
N ALA A 127 13.37 14.52 -15.06
CA ALA A 127 14.75 14.95 -15.26
C ALA A 127 15.07 15.09 -16.76
N ALA A 128 14.68 14.13 -17.57
CA ALA A 128 14.84 14.17 -19.02
C ALA A 128 14.13 15.40 -19.64
N LEU A 129 12.92 15.72 -19.18
CA LEU A 129 12.17 16.90 -19.58
C LEU A 129 12.94 18.19 -19.24
N VAL A 130 13.40 18.33 -18.00
CA VAL A 130 14.14 19.53 -17.55
C VAL A 130 15.42 19.72 -18.36
N ILE A 131 16.21 18.66 -18.52
CA ILE A 131 17.47 18.68 -19.28
C ILE A 131 17.19 18.99 -20.75
N GLY A 132 16.25 18.30 -21.39
CA GLY A 132 15.92 18.47 -22.80
C GLY A 132 15.41 19.88 -23.10
N VAL A 133 14.45 20.37 -22.31
CA VAL A 133 13.89 21.72 -22.48
C VAL A 133 14.93 22.81 -22.26
N THR A 134 15.81 22.65 -21.25
CA THR A 134 16.87 23.62 -20.99
C THR A 134 17.93 23.63 -22.09
N ALA A 135 18.37 22.45 -22.55
CA ALA A 135 19.38 22.32 -23.60
C ALA A 135 18.88 22.85 -24.95
N ILE A 136 17.66 22.48 -25.38
CA ILE A 136 17.05 22.96 -26.61
C ILE A 136 16.77 24.46 -26.51
N GLY A 137 16.25 24.91 -25.35
CA GLY A 137 16.01 26.33 -25.10
C GLY A 137 17.27 27.18 -25.20
N ALA A 138 18.41 26.70 -24.67
CA ALA A 138 19.69 27.39 -24.80
C ALA A 138 20.22 27.49 -26.24
N ALA A 139 19.83 26.54 -27.10
CA ALA A 139 20.21 26.55 -28.52
C ALA A 139 19.29 27.44 -29.40
N VAL A 140 18.04 27.62 -29.01
CA VAL A 140 17.01 28.29 -29.86
C VAL A 140 16.65 29.67 -29.33
N LEU A 141 16.82 29.91 -28.03
CA LEU A 141 16.43 31.14 -27.34
C LEU A 141 17.66 31.84 -26.73
N GLU A 142 17.42 32.99 -26.11
CA GLU A 142 18.44 33.65 -25.31
C GLU A 142 18.89 32.73 -24.15
N PRO A 143 20.20 32.45 -24.00
CA PRO A 143 20.71 31.53 -22.97
C PRO A 143 20.26 31.90 -21.55
N GLY A 144 20.16 33.19 -21.23
CA GLY A 144 19.67 33.67 -19.93
C GLY A 144 18.24 33.27 -19.63
N LEU A 145 17.35 33.25 -20.63
CA LEU A 145 15.99 32.81 -20.49
C LEU A 145 15.93 31.27 -20.30
N ALA A 146 16.69 30.52 -21.07
CA ALA A 146 16.75 29.07 -20.97
C ALA A 146 17.20 28.60 -19.57
N VAL A 147 18.23 29.24 -19.00
CA VAL A 147 18.71 28.96 -17.64
C VAL A 147 17.64 29.28 -16.59
N ARG A 148 16.97 30.43 -16.69
CA ARG A 148 15.89 30.81 -15.75
C ARG A 148 14.74 29.79 -15.77
N VAL A 149 14.30 29.36 -16.95
CA VAL A 149 13.26 28.33 -17.09
C VAL A 149 13.74 26.99 -16.54
N GLY A 150 14.97 26.58 -16.85
CA GLY A 150 15.54 25.35 -16.32
C GLY A 150 15.56 25.33 -14.79
N LEU A 151 16.06 26.41 -14.16
CA LEU A 151 16.06 26.55 -12.70
C LEU A 151 14.64 26.54 -12.12
N SER A 152 13.67 27.22 -12.76
CA SER A 152 12.29 27.21 -12.29
C SER A 152 11.65 25.84 -12.41
N LEU A 153 11.94 25.06 -13.46
CA LEU A 153 11.47 23.67 -13.60
C LEU A 153 12.10 22.75 -12.54
N VAL A 154 13.40 22.93 -12.23
CA VAL A 154 14.06 22.21 -11.13
C VAL A 154 13.37 22.52 -9.81
N PHE A 155 13.12 23.82 -9.54
CA PHE A 155 12.40 24.23 -8.33
C PHE A 155 11.01 23.62 -8.24
N VAL A 156 10.21 23.69 -9.30
CA VAL A 156 8.86 23.06 -9.34
C VAL A 156 8.96 21.54 -9.12
N LYS A 157 9.94 20.86 -9.73
CA LYS A 157 10.19 19.44 -9.54
C LYS A 157 10.48 19.12 -8.06
N LEU A 158 11.35 19.91 -7.40
CA LEU A 158 11.66 19.74 -5.99
C LEU A 158 10.43 19.98 -5.10
N MET A 159 9.64 21.01 -5.41
CA MET A 159 8.39 21.29 -4.68
C MET A 159 7.37 20.16 -4.82
N ILE A 160 7.17 19.62 -6.02
CA ILE A 160 6.27 18.47 -6.22
C ILE A 160 6.73 17.27 -5.37
N ASN A 161 8.03 16.96 -5.37
CA ASN A 161 8.56 15.86 -4.53
C ASN A 161 8.36 16.13 -3.04
N GLY A 162 8.59 17.38 -2.59
CA GLY A 162 8.36 17.78 -1.20
C GLY A 162 6.90 17.59 -0.78
N VAL A 163 5.97 18.09 -1.58
CA VAL A 163 4.53 17.96 -1.31
C VAL A 163 4.09 16.48 -1.29
N LEU A 164 4.54 15.67 -2.25
CA LEU A 164 4.21 14.24 -2.28
C LEU A 164 4.80 13.48 -1.08
N ASN A 165 5.98 13.86 -0.57
CA ASN A 165 6.52 13.30 0.67
C ASN A 165 5.64 13.66 1.87
N VAL A 166 5.29 14.93 2.03
CA VAL A 166 4.42 15.39 3.14
C VAL A 166 3.06 14.69 3.10
N ILE A 167 2.46 14.54 1.91
CA ILE A 167 1.20 13.79 1.76
C ILE A 167 1.38 12.33 2.20
N GLY A 168 2.48 11.68 1.80
CA GLY A 168 2.77 10.31 2.22
C GLY A 168 2.93 10.17 3.74
N ASP A 169 3.67 11.10 4.36
CA ASP A 169 3.86 11.13 5.82
C ASP A 169 2.55 11.37 6.57
N LEU A 170 1.69 12.29 6.07
CA LEU A 170 0.37 12.54 6.64
C LEU A 170 -0.56 11.33 6.52
N GLN A 171 -0.55 10.63 5.38
CA GLN A 171 -1.32 9.40 5.19
C GLN A 171 -0.85 8.31 6.16
N GLN A 172 0.46 8.13 6.32
CA GLN A 172 1.01 7.17 7.28
C GLN A 172 0.65 7.54 8.73
N ALA A 173 0.71 8.82 9.09
CA ALA A 173 0.32 9.30 10.41
C ALA A 173 -1.18 9.06 10.67
N LEU A 174 -2.04 9.27 9.66
CA LEU A 174 -3.47 9.02 9.75
C LEU A 174 -3.78 7.52 9.92
N LEU A 175 -3.15 6.67 9.11
CA LEU A 175 -3.25 5.21 9.25
C LEU A 175 -2.71 4.73 10.60
N ALA A 176 -1.67 5.38 11.12
CA ALA A 176 -1.13 5.10 12.44
C ALA A 176 -2.07 5.46 13.60
N GLN A 177 -3.08 6.31 13.38
CA GLN A 177 -4.11 6.63 14.36
C GLN A 177 -5.25 5.60 14.40
N THR A 178 -5.38 4.73 13.40
CA THR A 178 -6.36 3.65 13.43
C THR A 178 -5.98 2.64 14.51
N LEU A 179 -6.95 2.22 15.31
CA LEU A 179 -6.76 1.18 16.33
C LEU A 179 -6.86 -0.23 15.74
N THR A 180 -7.37 -0.36 14.53
CA THR A 180 -7.69 -1.63 13.88
C THR A 180 -6.80 -1.91 12.67
N ASP A 181 -6.62 -3.19 12.37
CA ASP A 181 -6.00 -3.69 11.16
C ASP A 181 -6.97 -3.55 9.97
N PRO A 182 -6.58 -2.92 8.87
CA PRO A 182 -7.50 -2.63 7.75
C PRO A 182 -7.95 -3.88 6.98
N LEU A 183 -7.19 -4.99 7.03
CA LEU A 183 -7.54 -6.21 6.31
C LEU A 183 -8.59 -7.02 7.06
N THR A 184 -8.46 -7.11 8.40
CA THR A 184 -9.21 -8.05 9.23
C THR A 184 -10.21 -7.39 10.17
N GLY A 185 -10.08 -6.08 10.44
CA GLY A 185 -10.89 -5.38 11.45
C GLY A 185 -10.53 -5.72 12.90
N ALA A 186 -9.59 -6.63 13.16
CA ALA A 186 -9.03 -6.86 14.48
C ALA A 186 -8.23 -5.63 14.95
N PHE A 187 -8.00 -5.47 16.26
CA PHE A 187 -7.12 -4.42 16.74
C PHE A 187 -5.69 -4.62 16.23
N ASN A 188 -4.94 -3.53 16.06
CA ASN A 188 -3.57 -3.59 15.57
C ASN A 188 -2.55 -3.75 16.71
N ARG A 189 -1.29 -3.98 16.35
CA ARG A 189 -0.18 -4.15 17.28
C ARG A 189 -0.02 -2.97 18.27
N ARG A 190 -0.16 -1.72 17.77
CA ARG A 190 -0.03 -0.53 18.63
C ARG A 190 -1.06 -0.52 19.76
N HIS A 191 -2.29 -0.91 19.45
CA HIS A 191 -3.35 -1.01 20.45
C HIS A 191 -3.08 -2.16 21.43
N LEU A 192 -2.51 -3.29 20.97
CA LEU A 192 -2.05 -4.36 21.87
C LEU A 192 -1.02 -3.86 22.87
N ASP A 193 0.04 -3.19 22.40
CA ASP A 193 1.11 -2.71 23.27
C ASP A 193 0.58 -1.76 24.36
N ALA A 194 -0.36 -0.87 24.00
CA ALA A 194 -1.03 0.01 24.96
C ALA A 194 -1.89 -0.76 25.98
N GLN A 195 -2.66 -1.77 25.52
CA GLN A 195 -3.50 -2.59 26.40
C GLN A 195 -2.66 -3.44 27.35
N LEU A 196 -1.60 -4.07 26.87
CA LEU A 196 -0.71 -4.88 27.73
C LEU A 196 -0.06 -4.03 28.83
N GLY A 197 0.42 -2.83 28.51
CA GLY A 197 0.98 -1.91 29.51
C GLY A 197 -0.03 -1.55 30.60
N GLN A 198 -1.27 -1.23 30.23
CA GLN A 198 -2.35 -0.93 31.18
C GLN A 198 -2.69 -2.15 32.05
N ARG A 199 -2.76 -3.36 31.48
CA ARG A 199 -3.10 -4.59 32.20
C ARG A 199 -2.03 -4.96 33.22
N VAL A 200 -0.76 -4.91 32.83
CA VAL A 200 0.36 -5.15 33.75
C VAL A 200 0.34 -4.16 34.91
N ALA A 201 0.12 -2.87 34.62
CA ALA A 201 0.03 -1.84 35.68
C ALA A 201 -1.17 -2.07 36.63
N SER A 202 -2.33 -2.48 36.05
CA SER A 202 -3.54 -2.76 36.89
C SER A 202 -3.40 -4.04 37.70
N ALA A 203 -2.75 -5.08 37.17
CA ALA A 203 -2.54 -6.34 37.89
C ALA A 203 -1.60 -6.19 39.09
N ALA A 204 -0.74 -5.17 39.10
CA ALA A 204 0.10 -4.85 40.28
C ALA A 204 -0.72 -4.35 41.49
N THR A 205 -1.94 -3.83 41.26
CA THR A 205 -2.82 -3.27 42.31
C THR A 205 -4.04 -4.13 42.61
N THR A 206 -4.42 -5.00 41.68
CA THR A 206 -5.62 -5.84 41.76
C THR A 206 -5.21 -7.28 41.48
N ALA A 207 -5.64 -8.25 42.30
CA ALA A 207 -5.39 -9.69 42.05
C ALA A 207 -6.17 -10.22 40.83
N ALA A 208 -6.25 -9.43 39.76
CA ALA A 208 -6.96 -9.77 38.55
C ALA A 208 -6.17 -10.83 37.76
N THR A 209 -6.85 -11.89 37.38
CA THR A 209 -6.29 -12.89 36.45
C THR A 209 -6.36 -12.38 35.04
N GLU A 210 -5.27 -12.48 34.30
CA GLU A 210 -5.17 -12.05 32.91
C GLU A 210 -4.47 -13.16 32.12
N ALA A 211 -5.01 -13.53 30.97
CA ALA A 211 -4.37 -14.51 30.10
C ALA A 211 -4.31 -14.01 28.66
N LEU A 212 -3.36 -14.53 27.92
CA LEU A 212 -3.19 -14.18 26.51
C LEU A 212 -2.88 -15.43 25.68
N LEU A 213 -3.44 -15.50 24.47
CA LEU A 213 -3.18 -16.50 23.47
C LEU A 213 -2.43 -15.84 22.32
N VAL A 214 -1.29 -16.41 21.93
CA VAL A 214 -0.64 -16.08 20.65
C VAL A 214 -1.01 -17.17 19.63
N ILE A 215 -1.61 -16.79 18.53
CA ILE A 215 -2.21 -17.67 17.54
C ILE A 215 -1.49 -17.44 16.19
N ASP A 216 -1.08 -18.51 15.54
CA ASP A 216 -0.47 -18.46 14.20
C ASP A 216 -1.22 -19.41 13.26
N ILE A 217 -1.58 -18.93 12.07
CA ILE A 217 -2.22 -19.74 11.04
C ILE A 217 -1.16 -20.64 10.39
N ASP A 218 -1.34 -21.94 10.56
CA ASP A 218 -0.42 -22.93 10.04
C ASP A 218 -0.37 -22.89 8.51
N HIS A 219 0.84 -22.97 7.97
CA HIS A 219 1.09 -23.05 6.52
C HIS A 219 0.45 -21.96 5.65
N LEU A 220 0.07 -20.78 6.18
CA LEU A 220 -0.51 -19.69 5.38
C LEU A 220 0.38 -19.27 4.21
N LYS A 221 1.72 -19.34 4.38
CA LYS A 221 2.64 -19.09 3.27
C LYS A 221 2.45 -20.06 2.11
N ARG A 222 2.25 -21.37 2.40
CA ARG A 222 1.98 -22.38 1.38
C ARG A 222 0.66 -22.08 0.65
N ILE A 223 -0.38 -21.66 1.37
CA ILE A 223 -1.66 -21.25 0.78
C ILE A 223 -1.45 -20.07 -0.16
N ASN A 224 -0.70 -19.04 0.27
CA ASN A 224 -0.36 -17.91 -0.59
C ASN A 224 0.42 -18.31 -1.85
N ASP A 225 1.40 -19.19 -1.67
CA ASP A 225 2.26 -19.64 -2.78
C ASP A 225 1.46 -20.51 -3.79
N SER A 226 0.45 -21.28 -3.33
CA SER A 226 -0.37 -22.16 -4.18
C SER A 226 -1.58 -21.47 -4.79
N HIS A 227 -2.26 -20.58 -4.06
CA HIS A 227 -3.57 -20.01 -4.43
C HIS A 227 -3.54 -18.47 -4.60
N GLY A 228 -2.39 -17.83 -4.35
CA GLY A 228 -2.25 -16.38 -4.41
C GLY A 228 -2.61 -15.67 -3.10
N HIS A 229 -2.14 -14.43 -2.97
CA HIS A 229 -2.31 -13.62 -1.76
C HIS A 229 -3.77 -13.27 -1.46
N GLU A 230 -4.63 -13.11 -2.46
CA GLU A 230 -6.05 -12.81 -2.26
C GLU A 230 -6.79 -13.92 -1.52
N VAL A 231 -6.45 -15.19 -1.83
CA VAL A 231 -7.00 -16.37 -1.14
C VAL A 231 -6.47 -16.45 0.28
N GLY A 232 -5.19 -16.23 0.51
CA GLY A 232 -4.62 -16.18 1.86
C GLY A 232 -5.21 -15.07 2.71
N ASP A 233 -5.49 -13.91 2.14
CA ASP A 233 -6.19 -12.80 2.81
C ASP A 233 -7.64 -13.16 3.15
N ALA A 234 -8.32 -13.93 2.29
CA ALA A 234 -9.65 -14.43 2.57
C ALA A 234 -9.64 -15.44 3.74
N VAL A 235 -8.70 -16.38 3.75
CA VAL A 235 -8.49 -17.32 4.86
C VAL A 235 -8.24 -16.58 6.17
N LEU A 236 -7.35 -15.59 6.15
CA LEU A 236 -7.04 -14.78 7.34
C LEU A 236 -8.28 -14.05 7.88
N ARG A 237 -9.10 -13.45 7.00
CA ARG A 237 -10.37 -12.82 7.41
C ARG A 237 -11.33 -13.81 8.02
N GLN A 238 -11.45 -15.02 7.45
CA GLN A 238 -12.34 -16.05 7.98
C GLN A 238 -11.87 -16.55 9.36
N VAL A 239 -10.57 -16.76 9.57
CA VAL A 239 -10.01 -17.11 10.88
C VAL A 239 -10.32 -16.02 11.90
N VAL A 240 -10.07 -14.76 11.58
CA VAL A 240 -10.39 -13.64 12.47
C VAL A 240 -11.88 -13.57 12.80
N ASN A 241 -12.76 -13.74 11.81
CA ASN A 241 -14.20 -13.75 12.03
C ASN A 241 -14.64 -14.92 12.93
N ALA A 242 -14.07 -16.11 12.77
CA ALA A 242 -14.34 -17.26 13.61
C ALA A 242 -13.92 -17.01 15.07
N VAL A 243 -12.77 -16.41 15.30
CA VAL A 243 -12.30 -15.99 16.64
C VAL A 243 -13.22 -14.90 17.21
N GLN A 244 -13.56 -13.87 16.44
CA GLN A 244 -14.45 -12.79 16.85
C GLN A 244 -15.84 -13.26 17.26
N ALA A 245 -16.39 -14.24 16.55
CA ALA A 245 -17.69 -14.82 16.85
C ALA A 245 -17.73 -15.58 18.20
N ARG A 246 -16.58 -15.99 18.73
CA ARG A 246 -16.44 -16.78 19.95
C ARG A 246 -15.94 -16.01 21.16
N LYS A 247 -15.23 -14.89 20.96
CA LYS A 247 -14.71 -14.08 22.03
C LYS A 247 -15.83 -13.41 22.83
N ARG A 248 -15.62 -13.22 24.12
CA ARG A 248 -16.50 -12.42 24.98
C ARG A 248 -16.42 -10.94 24.62
N ARG A 249 -17.38 -10.15 25.07
CA ARG A 249 -17.40 -8.70 24.83
C ARG A 249 -16.12 -8.00 25.31
N ASN A 250 -15.54 -8.44 26.41
CA ASN A 250 -14.35 -7.86 27.02
C ASN A 250 -13.04 -8.44 26.49
N ASP A 251 -13.10 -9.55 25.73
CA ASP A 251 -11.91 -10.11 25.10
C ASP A 251 -11.50 -9.24 23.92
N LEU A 252 -10.20 -9.08 23.74
CA LEU A 252 -9.63 -8.20 22.70
C LEU A 252 -8.80 -9.04 21.74
N LEU A 253 -9.18 -9.01 20.45
CA LEU A 253 -8.45 -9.68 19.38
C LEU A 253 -7.60 -8.67 18.62
N PHE A 254 -6.30 -8.99 18.47
CA PHE A 254 -5.32 -8.18 17.79
C PHE A 254 -4.66 -8.95 16.66
N ARG A 255 -4.22 -8.24 15.62
CA ARG A 255 -3.33 -8.74 14.59
C ARG A 255 -1.98 -8.07 14.71
N LEU A 256 -0.90 -8.86 14.85
CA LEU A 256 0.47 -8.35 14.96
C LEU A 256 1.08 -8.02 13.60
N GLY A 257 0.68 -8.77 12.58
CA GLY A 257 1.15 -8.69 11.21
C GLY A 257 1.16 -10.06 10.55
N GLY A 258 1.10 -10.10 9.23
CA GLY A 258 1.09 -11.37 8.50
C GLY A 258 -0.04 -12.28 8.98
N LYS A 259 0.33 -13.41 9.56
CA LYS A 259 -0.55 -14.50 10.04
C LYS A 259 -0.68 -14.61 11.57
N GLU A 260 -0.09 -13.66 12.31
CA GLU A 260 -0.01 -13.72 13.77
C GLU A 260 -1.14 -12.91 14.41
N LEU A 261 -1.89 -13.55 15.29
CA LEU A 261 -2.99 -12.97 16.05
C LEU A 261 -2.72 -13.11 17.56
N VAL A 262 -3.24 -12.18 18.34
CA VAL A 262 -3.24 -12.26 19.83
C VAL A 262 -4.65 -12.08 20.32
N LEU A 263 -5.09 -12.98 21.19
CA LEU A 263 -6.35 -12.87 21.92
C LEU A 263 -6.05 -12.62 23.39
N LEU A 264 -6.40 -11.44 23.90
CA LEU A 264 -6.28 -11.06 25.30
C LEU A 264 -7.59 -11.37 25.99
N LEU A 265 -7.50 -12.09 27.13
CA LEU A 265 -8.61 -12.61 27.91
C LEU A 265 -8.60 -12.03 29.33
N PRO A 266 -9.18 -10.84 29.53
CA PRO A 266 -9.30 -10.25 30.85
C PRO A 266 -10.15 -11.10 31.81
N GLY A 267 -9.68 -11.29 33.02
CA GLY A 267 -10.39 -12.07 34.07
C GLY A 267 -10.37 -13.59 33.80
N ALA A 268 -9.56 -14.10 32.87
CA ALA A 268 -9.45 -15.54 32.60
C ALA A 268 -8.26 -16.13 33.37
N THR A 269 -8.50 -17.29 34.01
CA THR A 269 -7.43 -18.14 34.54
C THR A 269 -6.72 -18.88 33.41
N LEU A 270 -5.53 -19.42 33.67
CA LEU A 270 -4.78 -20.22 32.69
C LEU A 270 -5.62 -21.41 32.17
N ALA A 271 -6.33 -22.10 33.05
CA ALA A 271 -7.19 -23.22 32.69
C ALA A 271 -8.36 -22.80 31.79
N GLN A 272 -9.00 -21.67 32.06
CA GLN A 272 -10.06 -21.13 31.21
C GLN A 272 -9.51 -20.69 29.83
N ALA A 273 -8.34 -20.07 29.82
CA ALA A 273 -7.66 -19.67 28.58
C ALA A 273 -7.27 -20.89 27.74
N GLN A 274 -6.83 -21.98 28.38
CA GLN A 274 -6.55 -23.25 27.70
C GLN A 274 -7.82 -23.81 27.03
N GLN A 275 -8.94 -23.89 27.74
CA GLN A 275 -10.20 -24.38 27.20
C GLN A 275 -10.67 -23.55 25.99
N ILE A 276 -10.56 -22.23 26.08
CA ILE A 276 -10.88 -21.32 24.97
C ILE A 276 -9.96 -21.61 23.76
N ALA A 277 -8.66 -21.78 24.00
CA ALA A 277 -7.69 -22.05 22.94
C ALA A 277 -7.94 -23.39 22.26
N GLU A 278 -8.26 -24.45 23.03
CA GLU A 278 -8.58 -25.79 22.53
C GLU A 278 -9.87 -25.77 21.69
N ASP A 279 -10.95 -25.11 22.17
CA ASP A 279 -12.19 -24.94 21.41
C ASP A 279 -11.94 -24.20 20.09
N LEU A 280 -11.16 -23.12 20.10
CA LEU A 280 -10.80 -22.40 18.89
C LEU A 280 -9.98 -23.25 17.90
N CYS A 281 -8.97 -23.96 18.41
CA CYS A 281 -8.11 -24.82 17.60
C CYS A 281 -8.94 -25.93 16.91
N GLN A 282 -9.81 -26.60 17.64
CA GLN A 282 -10.68 -27.67 17.14
C GLN A 282 -11.68 -27.14 16.10
N ARG A 283 -12.34 -26.02 16.38
CA ARG A 283 -13.33 -25.43 15.46
C ARG A 283 -12.72 -24.94 14.17
N LEU A 284 -11.57 -24.28 14.23
CA LEU A 284 -10.87 -23.82 13.03
C LEU A 284 -10.40 -25.00 12.16
N ALA A 285 -9.94 -26.10 12.79
CA ALA A 285 -9.58 -27.31 12.06
C ALA A 285 -10.78 -28.01 11.39
N GLN A 286 -12.01 -27.85 11.94
CA GLN A 286 -13.24 -28.41 11.38
C GLN A 286 -13.97 -27.50 10.39
N ALA A 287 -13.63 -26.19 10.39
CA ALA A 287 -14.24 -25.22 9.49
C ALA A 287 -13.66 -25.33 8.08
N GLU A 288 -14.53 -25.32 7.08
CA GLU A 288 -14.12 -25.27 5.67
C GLU A 288 -13.71 -23.83 5.28
N LEU A 289 -12.55 -23.39 5.79
CA LEU A 289 -12.03 -22.05 5.53
C LEU A 289 -11.37 -21.91 4.16
N LEU A 290 -10.97 -23.03 3.57
CA LEU A 290 -10.45 -23.14 2.21
C LEU A 290 -11.01 -24.42 1.59
N PRO A 291 -11.73 -24.37 0.45
CA PRO A 291 -12.29 -25.54 -0.19
C PRO A 291 -11.23 -26.62 -0.48
N GLY A 292 -11.43 -27.82 0.04
CA GLY A 292 -10.55 -28.97 -0.20
C GLY A 292 -9.24 -29.00 0.58
N GLU A 293 -8.90 -27.96 1.38
CA GLU A 293 -7.70 -27.96 2.23
C GLU A 293 -8.04 -27.56 3.68
N PRO A 294 -7.60 -28.33 4.69
CA PRO A 294 -7.78 -27.97 6.09
C PRO A 294 -6.88 -26.80 6.46
N VAL A 295 -7.45 -25.79 7.10
CA VAL A 295 -6.71 -24.67 7.69
C VAL A 295 -6.68 -24.87 9.19
N THR A 296 -5.47 -24.95 9.76
CA THR A 296 -5.27 -25.14 11.20
C THR A 296 -4.52 -23.98 11.81
N VAL A 297 -4.54 -23.90 13.14
CA VAL A 297 -3.81 -22.89 13.91
C VAL A 297 -2.99 -23.57 15.00
N SER A 298 -1.83 -22.98 15.29
CA SER A 298 -1.03 -23.30 16.49
C SER A 298 -1.21 -22.19 17.50
N ILE A 299 -1.39 -22.53 18.78
CA ILE A 299 -1.69 -21.55 19.84
C ILE A 299 -0.74 -21.76 21.03
N GLY A 300 -0.12 -20.67 21.47
CA GLY A 300 0.62 -20.58 22.73
C GLY A 300 -0.19 -19.78 23.75
N VAL A 301 -0.37 -20.30 24.96
CA VAL A 301 -1.17 -19.70 26.02
C VAL A 301 -0.28 -19.33 27.21
N SER A 302 -0.46 -18.11 27.75
CA SER A 302 0.25 -17.67 28.94
C SER A 302 -0.66 -16.84 29.86
N ALA A 303 -0.62 -17.07 31.15
CA ALA A 303 -1.23 -16.18 32.14
C ALA A 303 -0.21 -15.14 32.60
N LEU A 304 -0.68 -13.93 32.92
CA LEU A 304 0.16 -12.89 33.53
C LEU A 304 0.60 -13.32 34.94
N GLN A 305 1.88 -13.16 35.22
CA GLN A 305 2.46 -13.45 36.53
C GLN A 305 2.71 -12.16 37.30
N PRO A 306 2.64 -12.20 38.65
CA PRO A 306 2.98 -11.06 39.47
C PRO A 306 4.38 -10.51 39.19
N GLY A 307 4.48 -9.19 39.04
CA GLY A 307 5.75 -8.52 38.75
C GLY A 307 6.32 -8.69 37.31
N GLN A 308 5.60 -9.38 36.46
CA GLN A 308 6.03 -9.60 35.07
C GLN A 308 5.83 -8.36 34.18
N THR A 309 6.76 -8.10 33.30
CA THR A 309 6.60 -7.07 32.26
C THR A 309 5.72 -7.57 31.09
N ALA A 310 5.08 -6.65 30.36
CA ALA A 310 4.29 -6.98 29.18
C ALA A 310 5.09 -7.77 28.14
N GLU A 311 6.34 -7.37 27.89
CA GLU A 311 7.24 -8.05 26.97
C GLU A 311 7.55 -9.50 27.39
N ALA A 312 7.87 -9.71 28.68
CA ALA A 312 8.12 -11.04 29.21
C ALA A 312 6.88 -11.94 29.14
N TRP A 313 5.68 -11.38 29.34
CA TRP A 313 4.43 -12.11 29.23
C TRP A 313 4.18 -12.60 27.80
N VAL A 314 4.27 -11.70 26.81
CA VAL A 314 4.13 -12.06 25.39
C VAL A 314 5.20 -13.08 24.96
N LYS A 315 6.45 -12.87 25.38
CA LYS A 315 7.56 -13.78 25.05
C LYS A 315 7.34 -15.21 25.56
N ARG A 316 6.72 -15.39 26.72
CA ARG A 316 6.36 -16.72 27.24
C ARG A 316 5.29 -17.41 26.37
N ALA A 317 4.24 -16.68 25.97
CA ALA A 317 3.24 -17.22 25.07
C ALA A 317 3.81 -17.56 23.68
N ASP A 318 4.71 -16.72 23.17
CA ASP A 318 5.40 -16.99 21.90
C ASP A 318 6.30 -18.22 21.98
N ALA A 319 7.02 -18.44 23.08
CA ALA A 319 7.79 -19.66 23.30
C ALA A 319 6.88 -20.92 23.32
N ALA A 320 5.70 -20.84 23.92
CA ALA A 320 4.72 -21.92 23.89
C ALA A 320 4.16 -22.14 22.47
N LEU A 321 3.88 -21.08 21.71
CA LEU A 321 3.49 -21.18 20.30
C LEU A 321 4.58 -21.87 19.46
N TYR A 322 5.85 -21.53 19.68
CA TYR A 322 6.96 -22.18 19.02
C TYR A 322 7.01 -23.68 19.31
N GLN A 323 6.76 -24.10 20.56
CA GLN A 323 6.65 -25.51 20.93
C GLN A 323 5.45 -26.17 20.23
N ALA A 324 4.30 -25.50 20.12
CA ALA A 324 3.14 -26.00 19.39
C ALA A 324 3.49 -26.28 17.91
N LYS A 325 4.20 -25.35 17.26
CA LYS A 325 4.65 -25.51 15.87
C LYS A 325 5.64 -26.66 15.70
N ARG A 326 6.60 -26.81 16.63
CA ARG A 326 7.59 -27.90 16.60
C ARG A 326 6.97 -29.26 16.92
N GLY A 327 5.96 -29.30 17.77
CA GLY A 327 5.25 -30.53 18.17
C GLY A 327 4.35 -31.10 17.07
N GLY A 328 4.25 -30.49 15.89
CA GLY A 328 3.43 -30.98 14.77
C GLY A 328 2.27 -30.09 14.40
N ARG A 329 2.19 -28.87 14.94
CA ARG A 329 1.13 -27.85 14.68
C ARG A 329 -0.27 -28.31 15.12
N ASN A 330 -1.31 -27.55 14.74
CA ASN A 330 -2.72 -27.82 15.04
C ASN A 330 -2.93 -28.20 16.52
N ARG A 331 -2.38 -27.39 17.43
CA ARG A 331 -2.42 -27.67 18.88
C ARG A 331 -2.25 -26.44 19.73
N VAL A 332 -2.58 -26.61 20.97
CA VAL A 332 -2.39 -25.65 22.04
C VAL A 332 -1.24 -26.10 22.93
N VAL A 333 -0.36 -25.18 23.33
CA VAL A 333 0.68 -25.40 24.32
C VAL A 333 0.62 -24.28 25.37
N LEU A 334 0.70 -24.66 26.65
CA LEU A 334 0.76 -23.73 27.76
C LEU A 334 2.22 -23.31 28.01
N ALA A 335 2.41 -22.02 28.30
CA ALA A 335 3.71 -21.56 28.77
C ALA A 335 4.00 -22.12 30.17
N GLU A 336 5.18 -22.64 30.36
CA GLU A 336 5.63 -23.13 31.66
C GLU A 336 5.58 -22.02 32.70
N ALA A 337 5.24 -22.38 33.94
CA ALA A 337 5.39 -21.49 35.08
C ALA A 337 6.88 -21.22 35.29
N ALA A 338 7.25 -19.94 35.41
CA ALA A 338 8.64 -19.56 35.66
C ALA A 338 9.04 -19.86 37.09
#